data_ecc92e00c3626eff4c0b19e03fe7728c
#
_entry.id   ecc92e00c3626eff4c0b19e03fe7728c
#
_cell.length_a   1.000
_cell.length_b   1.000
_cell.length_c   1.000
_cell.angle_alpha   90.00
_cell.angle_beta   90.00
_cell.angle_gamma   90.00
#
_symmetry.space_group_name_H-M   'P 1'
#
loop_
_entity.id
_entity.type
_entity.pdbx_description
1 polymer ?
#
loop_
_entity_poly.entity_id
_entity_poly.type
_entity_poly.pdbx_seq_one_letter_code
_entity_poly.pdbx_strand_id
1 'polypeptide(L)'
;MKLLAIYLLLVLSPSVTWMGDFSQAKNEAAQKHRLILINFSGSDWCGPCIRLRKEILESDAFVNYASDHLVLVRADFPRQKKNQLSKEQVKLNEALADKYNADGKFPYTLLVDENGKVLKDWDGFPNETPEQFIAQINSFVQQPK
;
A
#
# COMPACT_ATOMS: atom_id res chain seq x y z
N MET A 1 -36.97 21.68 -32.52
CA MET A 1 -36.57 21.41 -31.10
C MET A 1 -35.18 20.79 -31.13
N LYS A 2 -34.19 21.50 -30.59
CA LYS A 2 -32.81 20.98 -30.49
C LYS A 2 -32.71 20.23 -29.11
N LEU A 3 -32.59 18.91 -29.17
CA LEU A 3 -32.29 18.09 -28.01
C LEU A 3 -30.84 18.33 -27.59
N LEU A 4 -30.64 19.08 -26.53
CA LEU A 4 -29.34 19.16 -25.84
C LEU A 4 -29.10 17.84 -25.12
N ALA A 5 -28.25 16.97 -25.65
CA ALA A 5 -27.73 15.82 -24.99
C ALA A 5 -26.75 16.28 -23.89
N ILE A 6 -27.19 16.27 -22.64
CA ILE A 6 -26.31 16.50 -21.51
C ILE A 6 -25.49 15.23 -21.32
N TYR A 7 -24.22 15.25 -21.77
CA TYR A 7 -23.25 14.21 -21.43
C TYR A 7 -22.85 14.38 -19.94
N LEU A 8 -23.42 13.54 -19.09
CA LEU A 8 -22.99 13.41 -17.72
C LEU A 8 -21.64 12.70 -17.73
N LEU A 9 -20.55 13.47 -17.65
CA LEU A 9 -19.20 12.95 -17.44
C LEU A 9 -19.14 12.33 -16.02
N LEU A 10 -19.24 11.01 -15.95
CA LEU A 10 -18.93 10.28 -14.72
C LEU A 10 -17.43 10.44 -14.43
N VAL A 11 -17.10 11.34 -13.51
CA VAL A 11 -15.74 11.46 -12.98
C VAL A 11 -15.51 10.26 -12.06
N LEU A 12 -14.89 9.22 -12.58
CA LEU A 12 -14.39 8.10 -11.77
C LEU A 12 -13.23 8.62 -10.92
N SER A 13 -13.51 8.83 -9.63
CA SER A 13 -12.44 9.14 -8.67
C SER A 13 -11.48 7.96 -8.58
N PRO A 14 -10.16 8.17 -8.59
CA PRO A 14 -9.20 7.09 -8.42
C PRO A 14 -9.39 6.44 -7.05
N SER A 15 -9.34 5.12 -7.03
CA SER A 15 -9.41 4.32 -5.80
C SER A 15 -8.27 3.33 -5.79
N VAL A 16 -7.79 2.98 -4.59
CA VAL A 16 -6.78 1.95 -4.39
C VAL A 16 -7.33 0.83 -3.52
N THR A 17 -6.90 -0.39 -3.81
CA THR A 17 -7.22 -1.58 -3.02
C THR A 17 -5.97 -2.07 -2.31
N TRP A 18 -6.05 -2.24 -1.01
CA TRP A 18 -5.02 -2.89 -0.20
C TRP A 18 -5.28 -4.39 -0.15
N MET A 19 -4.37 -5.16 -0.72
CA MET A 19 -4.47 -6.63 -0.75
C MET A 19 -3.97 -7.24 0.56
N GLY A 20 -4.55 -8.35 0.96
CA GLY A 20 -4.12 -9.14 2.13
C GLY A 20 -3.26 -10.34 1.77
N ASP A 21 -3.16 -10.70 0.50
CA ASP A 21 -2.40 -11.86 0.00
C ASP A 21 -1.24 -11.41 -0.89
N PHE A 22 -0.03 -11.58 -0.39
CA PHE A 22 1.18 -11.18 -1.10
C PHE A 22 1.43 -12.03 -2.36
N SER A 23 1.02 -13.29 -2.38
CA SER A 23 1.16 -14.13 -3.57
C SER A 23 0.30 -13.62 -4.72
N GLN A 24 -0.95 -13.24 -4.43
CA GLN A 24 -1.83 -12.61 -5.41
C GLN A 24 -1.29 -11.24 -5.85
N ALA A 25 -0.75 -10.47 -4.92
CA ALA A 25 -0.15 -9.17 -5.22
C ALA A 25 1.04 -9.28 -6.19
N LYS A 26 1.90 -10.30 -6.03
CA LYS A 26 3.01 -10.56 -6.96
C LYS A 26 2.50 -10.90 -8.37
N ASN A 27 1.46 -11.70 -8.47
CA ASN A 27 0.86 -12.04 -9.76
C ASN A 27 0.30 -10.79 -10.45
N GLU A 28 -0.41 -9.95 -9.70
CA GLU A 28 -0.94 -8.68 -10.21
C GLU A 28 0.18 -7.71 -10.63
N ALA A 29 1.21 -7.59 -9.81
CA ALA A 29 2.37 -6.75 -10.10
C ALA A 29 3.10 -7.18 -11.38
N ALA A 30 3.27 -8.49 -11.58
CA ALA A 30 3.88 -9.03 -12.79
C ALA A 30 3.03 -8.74 -14.04
N GLN A 31 1.71 -8.92 -13.96
CA GLN A 31 0.79 -8.64 -15.08
C GLN A 31 0.74 -7.16 -15.45
N LYS A 32 0.77 -6.29 -14.44
CA LYS A 32 0.66 -4.84 -14.63
C LYS A 32 2.02 -4.13 -14.77
N HIS A 33 3.12 -4.86 -14.64
CA HIS A 33 4.49 -4.30 -14.59
C HIS A 33 4.65 -3.21 -13.52
N ARG A 34 4.17 -3.48 -12.30
CA ARG A 34 4.17 -2.54 -11.19
C ARG A 34 5.04 -3.04 -10.04
N LEU A 35 5.52 -2.10 -9.22
CA LEU A 35 6.12 -2.39 -7.94
C LEU A 35 5.04 -2.63 -6.88
N ILE A 36 5.43 -3.31 -5.80
CA ILE A 36 4.55 -3.60 -4.67
C ILE A 36 5.00 -2.78 -3.47
N LEU A 37 4.07 -2.06 -2.85
CA LEU A 37 4.28 -1.42 -1.57
C LEU A 37 3.64 -2.28 -0.48
N ILE A 38 4.46 -2.77 0.46
CA ILE A 38 4.02 -3.56 1.61
C ILE A 38 4.02 -2.65 2.84
N ASN A 39 2.92 -2.62 3.58
CA ASN A 39 2.84 -1.89 4.84
C ASN A 39 2.44 -2.82 5.98
N PHE A 40 3.33 -2.95 6.98
CA PHE A 40 3.06 -3.60 8.25
C PHE A 40 2.50 -2.57 9.23
N SER A 41 1.31 -2.84 9.76
CA SER A 41 0.56 -1.86 10.56
C SER A 41 -0.03 -2.49 11.82
N GLY A 42 -0.10 -1.69 12.86
CA GLY A 42 -0.92 -1.94 14.05
C GLY A 42 -2.08 -0.95 14.07
N SER A 43 -3.11 -1.20 13.27
CA SER A 43 -4.14 -0.22 12.88
C SER A 43 -4.95 0.38 14.04
N ASP A 44 -5.04 -0.31 15.18
CA ASP A 44 -5.86 0.10 16.32
C ASP A 44 -5.07 0.39 17.60
N TRP A 45 -3.73 0.33 17.54
CA TRP A 45 -2.88 0.57 18.71
C TRP A 45 -1.61 1.37 18.42
N CYS A 46 -1.15 1.41 17.18
CA CYS A 46 0.10 2.04 16.80
C CYS A 46 -0.14 3.48 16.30
N GLY A 47 0.17 4.47 17.12
CA GLY A 47 0.00 5.89 16.77
C GLY A 47 0.69 6.32 15.47
N PRO A 48 1.98 6.01 15.28
CA PRO A 48 2.68 6.33 14.03
C PRO A 48 2.11 5.60 12.80
N CYS A 49 1.55 4.39 12.97
CA CYS A 49 0.86 3.67 11.89
C CYS A 49 -0.41 4.40 11.45
N ILE A 50 -1.18 4.89 12.40
CA ILE A 50 -2.41 5.65 12.16
C ILE A 50 -2.07 6.98 11.45
N ARG A 51 -1.00 7.67 11.88
CA ARG A 51 -0.51 8.87 11.22
C ARG A 51 -0.10 8.61 9.77
N LEU A 52 0.72 7.57 9.54
CA LEU A 52 1.18 7.21 8.20
C LEU A 52 0.00 6.96 7.26
N ARG A 53 -0.99 6.21 7.73
CA ARG A 53 -2.20 5.95 6.97
C ARG A 53 -2.94 7.22 6.61
N LYS A 54 -3.25 8.07 7.60
CA LYS A 54 -4.06 9.28 7.40
C LYS A 54 -3.33 10.38 6.63
N GLU A 55 -2.07 10.61 6.97
CA GLU A 55 -1.34 11.77 6.44
C GLU A 55 -0.69 11.48 5.07
N ILE A 56 -0.31 10.24 4.79
CA ILE A 56 0.40 9.86 3.54
C ILE A 56 -0.43 8.90 2.69
N LEU A 57 -0.75 7.71 3.20
CA LEU A 57 -1.30 6.62 2.38
C LEU A 57 -2.76 6.83 1.96
N GLU A 58 -3.52 7.66 2.66
CA GLU A 58 -4.89 8.06 2.30
C GLU A 58 -4.94 9.47 1.69
N SER A 59 -3.79 10.15 1.49
CA SER A 59 -3.76 11.43 0.79
C SER A 59 -4.17 11.29 -0.67
N ASP A 60 -4.81 12.32 -1.22
CA ASP A 60 -5.19 12.33 -2.63
C ASP A 60 -3.98 12.13 -3.55
N ALA A 61 -2.84 12.76 -3.22
CA ALA A 61 -1.61 12.62 -3.98
C ALA A 61 -1.13 11.17 -4.03
N PHE A 62 -1.10 10.48 -2.89
CA PHE A 62 -0.67 9.08 -2.85
C PHE A 62 -1.68 8.16 -3.56
N VAL A 63 -2.98 8.31 -3.30
CA VAL A 63 -4.03 7.49 -3.92
C VAL A 63 -3.99 7.62 -5.43
N ASN A 64 -3.88 8.84 -5.97
CA ASN A 64 -3.76 9.07 -7.41
C ASN A 64 -2.51 8.40 -8.00
N TYR A 65 -1.37 8.54 -7.35
CA TYR A 65 -0.13 7.91 -7.80
C TYR A 65 -0.20 6.38 -7.73
N ALA A 66 -0.62 5.84 -6.60
CA ALA A 66 -0.65 4.40 -6.36
C ALA A 66 -1.63 3.68 -7.28
N SER A 67 -2.76 4.29 -7.62
CA SER A 67 -3.75 3.70 -8.53
C SER A 67 -3.17 3.36 -9.91
N ASP A 68 -2.15 4.11 -10.37
CA ASP A 68 -1.52 3.92 -11.67
C ASP A 68 -0.19 3.16 -11.62
N HIS A 69 0.52 3.17 -10.48
CA HIS A 69 1.92 2.73 -10.41
C HIS A 69 2.21 1.59 -9.45
N LEU A 70 1.34 1.33 -8.49
CA LEU A 70 1.63 0.38 -7.42
C LEU A 70 0.56 -0.71 -7.30
N VAL A 71 0.99 -1.84 -6.74
CA VAL A 71 0.14 -2.83 -6.08
C VAL A 71 0.37 -2.67 -4.58
N LEU A 72 -0.69 -2.59 -3.79
CA LEU A 72 -0.61 -2.31 -2.36
C LEU A 72 -0.95 -3.55 -1.53
N VAL A 73 -0.09 -3.86 -0.56
CA VAL A 73 -0.29 -4.98 0.38
C VAL A 73 -0.22 -4.45 1.81
N ARG A 74 -1.21 -4.80 2.62
CA ARG A 74 -1.22 -4.49 4.05
C ARG A 74 -1.25 -5.75 4.87
N ALA A 75 -0.31 -5.87 5.80
CA ALA A 75 -0.32 -6.84 6.88
C ALA A 75 -0.64 -6.11 8.18
N ASP A 76 -1.88 -6.21 8.63
CA ASP A 76 -2.36 -5.58 9.86
C ASP A 76 -2.32 -6.55 11.04
N PHE A 77 -2.01 -6.01 12.22
CA PHE A 77 -1.90 -6.76 13.47
C PHE A 77 -2.73 -6.08 14.56
N PRO A 78 -4.08 -6.07 14.43
CA PRO A 78 -4.95 -5.41 15.41
C PRO A 78 -4.92 -6.13 16.75
N ARG A 79 -5.08 -5.38 17.84
CA ARG A 79 -5.15 -5.89 19.22
C ARG A 79 -6.55 -5.92 19.79
N GLN A 80 -7.43 -5.03 19.33
CA GLN A 80 -8.80 -4.95 19.82
C GLN A 80 -9.63 -6.13 19.28
N LYS A 81 -10.42 -6.75 20.15
CA LYS A 81 -11.26 -7.91 19.82
C LYS A 81 -12.17 -7.67 18.61
N LYS A 82 -12.79 -6.48 18.54
CA LYS A 82 -13.69 -6.09 17.45
C LYS A 82 -13.01 -5.99 16.08
N ASN A 83 -11.69 -5.87 16.04
CA ASN A 83 -10.91 -5.69 14.83
C ASN A 83 -10.11 -6.95 14.43
N GLN A 84 -10.34 -8.08 15.12
CA GLN A 84 -9.63 -9.32 14.82
C GLN A 84 -9.95 -9.80 13.41
N LEU A 85 -8.91 -10.24 12.71
CA LEU A 85 -8.99 -10.77 11.36
C LEU A 85 -9.35 -12.27 11.37
N SER A 86 -9.71 -12.81 10.22
CA SER A 86 -9.89 -14.26 10.06
C SER A 86 -8.58 -14.99 10.36
N LYS A 87 -8.67 -16.25 10.75
CA LYS A 87 -7.48 -17.08 11.03
C LYS A 87 -6.58 -17.22 9.80
N GLU A 88 -7.18 -17.29 8.62
CA GLU A 88 -6.47 -17.38 7.35
C GLU A 88 -5.67 -16.09 7.09
N GLN A 89 -6.29 -14.92 7.32
CA GLN A 89 -5.60 -13.64 7.14
C GLN A 89 -4.49 -13.44 8.16
N VAL A 90 -4.69 -13.85 9.42
CA VAL A 90 -3.64 -13.81 10.44
C VAL A 90 -2.43 -14.62 9.99
N LYS A 91 -2.63 -15.83 9.48
CA LYS A 91 -1.53 -16.68 8.97
C LYS A 91 -0.77 -16.05 7.81
N LEU A 92 -1.49 -15.42 6.87
CA LEU A 92 -0.87 -14.70 5.76
C LEU A 92 -0.01 -13.53 6.26
N ASN A 93 -0.53 -12.76 7.20
CA ASN A 93 0.18 -11.62 7.78
C ASN A 93 1.42 -12.04 8.57
N GLU A 94 1.31 -13.10 9.39
CA GLU A 94 2.43 -13.67 10.12
C GLU A 94 3.51 -14.21 9.18
N ALA A 95 3.15 -14.94 8.16
CA ALA A 95 4.09 -15.47 7.18
C ALA A 95 4.82 -14.34 6.42
N LEU A 96 4.12 -13.27 6.10
CA LEU A 96 4.71 -12.09 5.46
C LEU A 96 5.67 -11.37 6.42
N ALA A 97 5.30 -11.25 7.70
CA ALA A 97 6.14 -10.65 8.73
C ALA A 97 7.40 -11.50 9.00
N ASP A 98 7.28 -12.82 9.06
CA ASP A 98 8.44 -13.72 9.21
C ASP A 98 9.47 -13.51 8.09
N LYS A 99 9.00 -13.22 6.89
CA LYS A 99 9.87 -12.99 5.72
C LYS A 99 10.50 -11.59 5.71
N TYR A 100 9.73 -10.54 6.00
CA TYR A 100 10.12 -9.17 5.74
C TYR A 100 10.21 -8.28 6.98
N ASN A 101 9.65 -8.70 8.10
CA ASN A 101 9.58 -7.92 9.34
C ASN A 101 9.78 -8.78 10.59
N ALA A 102 10.81 -9.64 10.56
CA ALA A 102 11.09 -10.55 11.67
C ALA A 102 11.38 -9.81 13.00
N ASP A 103 11.87 -8.57 12.92
CA ASP A 103 12.15 -7.73 14.09
C ASP A 103 10.91 -7.06 14.68
N GLY A 104 9.75 -7.16 14.01
CA GLY A 104 8.49 -6.61 14.51
C GLY A 104 8.42 -5.09 14.56
N LYS A 105 8.82 -4.42 13.51
CA LYS A 105 8.76 -2.96 13.36
C LYS A 105 7.37 -2.49 12.96
N PHE A 106 6.86 -1.40 13.57
CA PHE A 106 5.56 -0.82 13.25
C PHE A 106 5.58 0.72 13.36
N PRO A 107 5.13 1.47 12.31
CA PRO A 107 4.89 0.95 10.96
C PRO A 107 6.21 0.53 10.30
N TYR A 108 6.14 -0.43 9.42
CA TYR A 108 7.26 -0.78 8.56
C TYR A 108 6.77 -0.91 7.13
N THR A 109 7.37 -0.15 6.22
CA THR A 109 6.93 -0.08 4.84
C THR A 109 8.08 -0.48 3.92
N LEU A 110 7.78 -1.33 2.94
CA LEU A 110 8.75 -1.82 1.98
C LEU A 110 8.26 -1.60 0.56
N LEU A 111 9.17 -1.20 -0.32
CA LEU A 111 8.97 -1.24 -1.75
C LEU A 111 9.70 -2.47 -2.30
N VAL A 112 8.98 -3.34 -2.98
CA VAL A 112 9.54 -4.57 -3.56
C VAL A 112 9.17 -4.70 -5.04
N ASP A 113 9.96 -5.45 -5.79
CA ASP A 113 9.62 -5.80 -7.17
C ASP A 113 8.61 -6.97 -7.24
N GLU A 114 8.21 -7.36 -8.43
CA GLU A 114 7.29 -8.47 -8.68
C GLU A 114 7.81 -9.85 -8.21
N ASN A 115 9.11 -9.97 -7.98
CA ASN A 115 9.74 -11.18 -7.44
C ASN A 115 9.85 -11.17 -5.92
N GLY A 116 9.52 -10.02 -5.29
CA GLY A 116 9.61 -9.83 -3.85
C GLY A 116 10.99 -9.38 -3.37
N LYS A 117 11.86 -8.90 -4.28
CA LYS A 117 13.14 -8.29 -3.91
C LYS A 117 12.90 -6.90 -3.33
N VAL A 118 13.44 -6.64 -2.15
CA VAL A 118 13.36 -5.33 -1.49
C VAL A 118 14.23 -4.31 -2.23
N LEU A 119 13.62 -3.20 -2.62
CA LEU A 119 14.27 -2.06 -3.28
C LEU A 119 14.53 -0.92 -2.30
N LYS A 120 13.59 -0.70 -1.37
CA LYS A 120 13.67 0.33 -0.33
C LYS A 120 12.78 -0.04 0.85
N ASP A 121 13.12 0.46 2.02
CA ASP A 121 12.30 0.37 3.22
C ASP A 121 12.24 1.70 3.99
N TRP A 122 11.19 1.84 4.80
CA TRP A 122 10.99 2.92 5.75
C TRP A 122 10.64 2.31 7.11
N ASP A 123 11.50 2.55 8.09
CA ASP A 123 11.30 2.13 9.47
C ASP A 123 10.63 3.26 10.26
N GLY A 124 9.39 3.05 10.67
CA GLY A 124 8.61 4.05 11.37
C GLY A 124 7.88 5.03 10.44
N PHE A 125 7.38 6.12 11.03
CA PHE A 125 6.74 7.19 10.29
C PHE A 125 7.80 8.04 9.59
N PRO A 126 7.78 8.15 8.25
CA PRO A 126 8.68 9.07 7.55
C PRO A 126 8.25 10.50 7.83
N ASN A 127 9.20 11.35 8.25
CA ASN A 127 8.94 12.79 8.42
C ASN A 127 8.97 13.50 7.06
N GLU A 128 8.03 13.14 6.19
CA GLU A 128 7.96 13.56 4.81
C GLU A 128 6.53 13.94 4.43
N THR A 129 6.39 14.76 3.40
CA THR A 129 5.09 15.00 2.76
C THR A 129 4.71 13.81 1.86
N PRO A 130 3.42 13.64 1.50
CA PRO A 130 3.01 12.64 0.52
C PRO A 130 3.81 12.75 -0.80
N GLU A 131 4.08 13.96 -1.27
CA GLU A 131 4.83 14.21 -2.51
C GLU A 131 6.29 13.77 -2.39
N GLN A 132 6.93 13.99 -1.25
CA GLN A 132 8.31 13.54 -1.00
C GLN A 132 8.38 12.01 -0.92
N PHE A 133 7.42 11.38 -0.25
CA PHE A 133 7.31 9.92 -0.18
C PHE A 133 7.11 9.30 -1.57
N ILE A 134 6.20 9.86 -2.37
CA ILE A 134 5.96 9.46 -3.76
C ILE A 134 7.22 9.62 -4.61
N ALA A 135 7.95 10.73 -4.48
CA ALA A 135 9.16 10.97 -5.25
C ALA A 135 10.23 9.89 -5.02
N GLN A 136 10.38 9.42 -3.79
CA GLN A 136 11.28 8.32 -3.48
C GLN A 136 10.86 7.01 -4.16
N ILE A 137 9.56 6.68 -4.13
CA ILE A 137 9.03 5.49 -4.81
C ILE A 137 9.25 5.62 -6.32
N ASN A 138 8.92 6.77 -6.88
CA ASN A 138 8.96 7.02 -8.33
C ASN A 138 10.38 6.88 -8.90
N SER A 139 11.42 7.14 -8.11
CA SER A 139 12.80 6.95 -8.53
C SER A 139 13.13 5.49 -8.88
N PHE A 140 12.42 4.53 -8.29
CA PHE A 140 12.55 3.10 -8.61
C PHE A 140 11.64 2.66 -9.76
N VAL A 141 10.49 3.30 -9.94
CA VAL A 141 9.56 3.00 -11.06
C VAL A 141 10.17 3.38 -12.41
N GLN A 142 10.95 4.45 -12.47
CA GLN A 142 11.53 4.97 -13.71
C GLN A 142 12.85 4.30 -14.12
N GLN A 143 13.37 3.37 -13.33
CA GLN A 143 14.60 2.66 -13.71
C GLN A 143 14.29 1.64 -14.80
N PRO A 144 15.01 1.64 -15.93
CA PRO A 144 14.86 0.59 -16.93
C PRO A 144 15.26 -0.76 -16.34
N LYS A 145 14.45 -1.77 -16.61
CA LYS A 145 14.75 -3.19 -16.24
C LYS A 145 15.88 -3.74 -17.11
#